data_a996d73350587987a5a4d402789a501b
#
_entry.id   a996d73350587987a5a4d402789a501b
#
_cell.length_a   1.000
_cell.length_b   1.000
_cell.length_c   1.000
_cell.angle_alpha   90.00
_cell.angle_beta   90.00
_cell.angle_gamma   90.00
#
_symmetry.space_group_name_H-M   'P 1'
#
loop_
_entity.id
_entity.type
_entity.pdbx_description
1 polymer ?
#
loop_
_entity_poly.entity_id
_entity_poly.type
_entity_poly.pdbx_seq_one_letter_code
_entity_poly.pdbx_strand_id
1 'polypeptide(L)' 'MLDKFERQVDPEGILPPAERAVRAEHARKAHFKRLALKSARVRRRRGGNDAA' A
#
# COMPACT_ATOMS: atom_id res chain seq x y z
N MET A 1 15.55 3.95 -12.93
CA MET A 1 14.09 4.03 -13.09
C MET A 1 13.41 3.83 -11.75
N LEU A 2 12.50 4.73 -11.40
CA LEU A 2 11.81 4.67 -10.12
C LEU A 2 10.69 3.62 -10.17
N ASP A 3 10.51 2.89 -9.07
CA ASP A 3 9.39 1.97 -8.99
C ASP A 3 8.08 2.73 -8.68
N LYS A 4 6.98 2.01 -8.62
CA LYS A 4 5.66 2.58 -8.44
C LYS A 4 5.57 3.44 -7.17
N PHE A 5 6.08 2.94 -6.06
CA PHE A 5 5.98 3.65 -4.78
C PHE A 5 6.96 4.82 -4.70
N GLU A 6 8.13 4.68 -5.31
CA GLU A 6 9.06 5.78 -5.38
C GLU A 6 8.50 6.93 -6.20
N ARG A 7 7.83 6.65 -7.30
CA ARG A 7 7.14 7.67 -8.09
C ARG A 7 6.02 8.33 -7.30
N GLN A 8 5.33 7.57 -6.48
CA GLN A 8 4.22 8.09 -5.72
C GLN A 8 4.68 9.09 -4.67
N VAL A 9 5.80 8.82 -4.00
CA VAL A 9 6.32 9.69 -2.95
C VAL A 9 7.24 10.80 -3.48
N ASP A 10 7.80 10.61 -4.66
CA ASP A 10 8.73 11.57 -5.27
C ASP A 10 8.55 11.58 -6.79
N PRO A 11 7.41 12.12 -7.28
CA PRO A 11 7.11 12.10 -8.72
C PRO A 11 8.12 12.87 -9.54
N GLU A 12 8.78 13.86 -8.97
CA GLU A 12 9.76 14.66 -9.69
C GLU A 12 11.21 14.22 -9.48
N GLY A 13 11.44 13.23 -8.62
CA GLY A 13 12.78 12.73 -8.38
C GLY A 13 13.68 13.71 -7.67
N ILE A 14 13.13 14.51 -6.75
CA ILE A 14 13.86 15.55 -6.04
C ILE A 14 14.55 15.03 -4.79
N LEU A 15 13.96 14.05 -4.12
CA LEU A 15 14.47 13.54 -2.86
C LEU A 15 15.76 12.74 -3.06
N PRO A 16 16.67 12.77 -2.07
CA PRO A 16 17.82 11.88 -2.08
C PRO A 16 17.38 10.42 -2.14
N PRO A 17 18.15 9.54 -2.80
CA PRO A 17 17.76 8.14 -2.96
C PRO A 17 17.45 7.43 -1.65
N ALA A 18 18.22 7.69 -0.61
CA ALA A 18 18.02 7.05 0.69
C ALA A 18 16.69 7.45 1.31
N GLU A 19 16.36 8.74 1.26
CA GLU A 19 15.11 9.23 1.81
C GLU A 19 13.92 8.78 0.99
N ARG A 20 14.08 8.79 -0.33
CA ARG A 20 13.05 8.29 -1.24
C ARG A 20 12.74 6.83 -0.97
N ALA A 21 13.75 6.01 -0.73
CA ALA A 21 13.56 4.59 -0.42
C ALA A 21 12.78 4.40 0.87
N VAL A 22 13.08 5.18 1.91
CA VAL A 22 12.37 5.11 3.18
C VAL A 22 10.90 5.47 2.99
N ARG A 23 10.63 6.56 2.29
CA ARG A 23 9.25 7.00 2.04
C ARG A 23 8.49 6.02 1.17
N ALA A 24 9.14 5.46 0.17
CA ALA A 24 8.54 4.44 -0.69
C ALA A 24 8.18 3.19 0.09
N GLU A 25 9.02 2.79 1.03
CA GLU A 25 8.75 1.64 1.87
C GLU A 25 7.54 1.88 2.77
N HIS A 26 7.43 3.07 3.35
CA HIS A 26 6.25 3.42 4.15
C HIS A 26 4.99 3.40 3.30
N ALA A 27 5.05 3.94 2.09
CA ALA A 27 3.91 3.92 1.19
C ALA A 27 3.51 2.49 0.82
N ARG A 28 4.49 1.63 0.58
CA ARG A 28 4.24 0.23 0.26
C ARG A 28 3.58 -0.50 1.42
N LYS A 29 4.09 -0.31 2.62
CA LYS A 29 3.51 -0.93 3.82
C LYS A 29 2.07 -0.48 4.04
N ALA A 30 1.81 0.81 3.88
CA ALA A 30 0.46 1.34 4.01
C ALA A 30 -0.48 0.76 2.95
N HIS A 31 0.02 0.59 1.73
CA HIS A 31 -0.74 0.00 0.64
C HIS A 31 -1.15 -1.43 0.96
N PHE A 32 -0.20 -2.25 1.39
CA PHE A 32 -0.48 -3.65 1.72
C PHE A 32 -1.40 -3.76 2.94
N LYS A 33 -1.23 -2.88 3.91
CA LYS A 33 -2.11 -2.86 5.08
C LYS A 33 -3.54 -2.56 4.68
N ARG A 34 -3.74 -1.61 3.76
CA ARG A 34 -5.08 -1.30 3.24
C ARG A 34 -5.68 -2.46 2.49
N LEU A 35 -4.88 -3.13 1.67
CA LEU A 35 -5.34 -4.31 0.95
C LEU A 35 -5.76 -5.43 1.89
N ALA A 36 -4.97 -5.65 2.94
CA ALA A 36 -5.29 -6.67 3.93
C ALA A 36 -6.60 -6.36 4.65
N LEU A 37 -6.81 -5.11 5.03
CA LEU A 37 -8.05 -4.69 5.68
C LEU A 37 -9.24 -4.82 4.74
N LYS A 38 -9.06 -4.44 3.49
CA LYS A 38 -10.12 -4.55 2.49
C LYS A 38 -10.49 -6.01 2.25
N SER A 39 -9.48 -6.88 2.14
CA SER A 39 -9.73 -8.31 1.97
C SER A 39 -10.44 -8.90 3.18
N ALA A 40 -10.06 -8.50 4.38
CA ALA A 40 -10.69 -8.95 5.59
C ALA A 40 -12.18 -8.56 5.64
N ARG A 41 -12.50 -7.33 5.22
CA ARG A 41 -13.87 -6.86 5.16
C ARG A 41 -14.71 -7.68 4.19
N VAL A 42 -14.16 -7.96 3.02
CA VAL A 42 -14.85 -8.75 2.01
C VAL A 42 -15.10 -10.16 2.52
N ARG A 43 -14.10 -10.77 3.13
CA ARG A 43 -14.26 -12.11 3.71
C ARG A 43 -15.30 -12.12 4.82
N ARG A 44 -15.32 -11.10 5.65
CA ARG A 44 -16.27 -10.99 6.74
C ARG A 44 -17.70 -10.89 6.23
N ARG A 45 -17.91 -10.11 5.16
CA ARG A 45 -19.22 -10.01 4.53
C ARG A 45 -19.69 -11.35 3.98
N ARG A 46 -18.83 -12.02 3.23
CA ARG A 46 -19.16 -13.31 2.63
C ARG A 46 -19.44 -14.35 3.70
N GLY A 47 -18.58 -14.38 4.73
CA GLY A 47 -18.76 -15.30 5.83
C GLY A 47 -20.08 -15.08 6.55
N GLY A 48 -20.45 -13.83 6.75
CA GLY A 48 -21.72 -13.48 7.37
C GLY A 48 -22.91 -13.94 6.55
N ASN A 49 -22.83 -13.75 5.25
CA ASN A 49 -23.89 -14.18 4.35
C ASN A 49 -24.01 -15.70 4.27
N ASP A 50 -22.85 -16.37 4.23
CA ASP A 50 -22.81 -17.81 4.15
C ASP A 50 -23.30 -18.47 5.44
N ALA A 51 -23.03 -17.81 6.56
CA ALA A 51 -23.47 -18.30 7.86
C ALA A 51 -24.99 -18.24 8.02
N ALA A 52 -25.61 -17.35 7.29
CA ALA A 52 -27.06 -17.27 7.27
C ALA A 52 -27.68 -18.37 6.41
#